data_3457448712a7802c507af16414015823
#
_entry.id   3457448712a7802c507af16414015823
#
_cell.length_a   1.000
_cell.length_b   1.000
_cell.length_c   1.000
_cell.angle_alpha   90.00
_cell.angle_beta   90.00
_cell.angle_gamma   90.00
#
_symmetry.space_group_name_H-M   'P 1'
#
loop_
_entity.id
_entity.type
_entity.pdbx_description
1 polymer ?
#
loop_
_entity_poly.entity_id
_entity_poly.type
_entity_poly.pdbx_seq_one_letter_code
_entity_poly.pdbx_strand_id
1 'polypeptide(L)'
;MKKLTGMLMLTFVVVIAAAIATAQTKIKLTNEQMLIALDKQWTAAELRLNADDQKTISRIVAEDYTGTTAFGQIENKAQYIAALKSTQDTDVADEYVVHFMDGGKLAIMSHRGTINGKPTYRSTHVWVKRGSNWELLHNHVSNISAPAIATN
;
A
#
# COMPACT_ATOMS: atom_id res chain seq x y z
N MET A 1 28.13 62.33 55.40
CA MET A 1 27.45 61.03 55.43
C MET A 1 26.40 61.02 54.37
N LYS A 2 26.69 60.42 53.18
CA LYS A 2 25.76 60.40 51.99
C LYS A 2 25.29 58.97 51.82
N LYS A 3 23.97 58.76 51.95
CA LYS A 3 23.31 57.49 51.70
C LYS A 3 23.09 57.34 50.16
N LEU A 4 23.67 56.33 49.60
CA LEU A 4 23.48 55.95 48.19
C LEU A 4 22.35 54.94 48.14
N THR A 5 21.21 55.34 47.56
CA THR A 5 20.06 54.48 47.35
C THR A 5 20.23 53.81 45.97
N GLY A 6 20.55 52.53 45.95
CA GLY A 6 20.63 51.75 44.74
C GLY A 6 19.24 51.31 44.28
N MET A 7 18.81 51.79 43.11
CA MET A 7 17.57 51.40 42.43
C MET A 7 17.81 50.15 41.58
N LEU A 8 17.27 49.04 42.04
CA LEU A 8 17.32 47.75 41.31
C LEU A 8 16.26 47.76 40.21
N MET A 9 16.67 47.89 38.94
CA MET A 9 15.81 47.76 37.79
C MET A 9 15.62 46.28 37.49
N LEU A 10 14.42 45.78 37.76
CA LEU A 10 14.01 44.41 37.41
C LEU A 10 13.50 44.41 35.98
N THR A 11 14.33 43.96 35.04
CA THR A 11 13.94 43.75 33.62
C THR A 11 13.14 42.49 33.49
N PHE A 12 11.85 42.63 33.24
CA PHE A 12 10.94 41.50 32.93
C PHE A 12 11.14 41.11 31.46
N VAL A 13 11.84 40.01 31.24
CA VAL A 13 11.93 39.41 29.89
C VAL A 13 10.69 38.52 29.68
N VAL A 14 9.73 39.02 28.91
CA VAL A 14 8.57 38.26 28.47
C VAL A 14 9.03 37.40 27.28
N VAL A 15 9.25 36.10 27.52
CA VAL A 15 9.48 35.12 26.48
C VAL A 15 8.11 34.73 25.89
N ILE A 16 7.77 35.30 24.74
CA ILE A 16 6.60 34.90 23.95
C ILE A 16 7.01 33.62 23.22
N ALA A 17 6.68 32.46 23.78
CA ALA A 17 6.74 31.19 23.07
C ALA A 17 5.59 31.15 22.07
N ALA A 18 5.85 31.56 20.83
CA ALA A 18 4.92 31.32 19.73
C ALA A 18 4.85 29.83 19.44
N ALA A 19 3.84 29.16 19.96
CA ALA A 19 3.51 27.78 19.58
C ALA A 19 3.04 27.79 18.12
N ILE A 20 3.94 27.47 17.20
CA ILE A 20 3.60 27.19 15.81
C ILE A 20 2.89 25.82 15.79
N ALA A 21 1.59 25.82 15.99
CA ALA A 21 0.76 24.65 15.72
C ALA A 21 0.75 24.43 14.19
N THR A 22 1.67 23.62 13.71
CA THR A 22 1.60 23.10 12.33
C THR A 22 0.38 22.19 12.25
N ALA A 23 -0.74 22.74 11.78
CA ALA A 23 -1.90 21.97 11.40
C ALA A 23 -1.48 21.08 10.22
N GLN A 24 -1.09 19.84 10.51
CA GLN A 24 -0.94 18.81 9.49
C GLN A 24 -2.33 18.55 8.90
N THR A 25 -2.62 19.19 7.78
CA THR A 25 -3.79 18.86 6.98
C THR A 25 -3.63 17.41 6.54
N LYS A 26 -4.35 16.49 7.18
CA LYS A 26 -4.43 15.09 6.72
C LYS A 26 -5.00 15.11 5.31
N ILE A 27 -4.15 14.96 4.30
CA ILE A 27 -4.57 14.80 2.91
C ILE A 27 -5.43 13.54 2.86
N LYS A 28 -6.72 13.70 2.59
CA LYS A 28 -7.65 12.57 2.42
C LYS A 28 -7.37 11.95 1.06
N LEU A 29 -6.82 10.75 1.05
CA LEU A 29 -6.59 9.99 -0.19
C LEU A 29 -7.92 9.72 -0.90
N THR A 30 -7.90 9.74 -2.23
CA THR A 30 -9.01 9.23 -3.04
C THR A 30 -9.14 7.71 -2.87
N ASN A 31 -10.28 7.13 -3.23
CA ASN A 31 -10.45 5.67 -3.20
C ASN A 31 -9.41 4.95 -4.06
N GLU A 32 -9.07 5.50 -5.21
CA GLU A 32 -8.04 4.97 -6.09
C GLU A 32 -6.66 4.99 -5.42
N GLN A 33 -6.25 6.12 -4.85
CA GLN A 33 -4.98 6.23 -4.12
C GLN A 33 -4.92 5.27 -2.93
N MET A 34 -6.04 5.06 -2.23
CA MET A 34 -6.12 4.10 -1.13
C MET A 34 -5.92 2.66 -1.63
N LEU A 35 -6.55 2.28 -2.74
CA LEU A 35 -6.40 0.93 -3.30
C LEU A 35 -4.98 0.68 -3.79
N ILE A 36 -4.37 1.62 -4.50
CA ILE A 36 -2.97 1.52 -4.95
C ILE A 36 -2.02 1.41 -3.75
N ALA A 37 -2.26 2.17 -2.69
CA ALA A 37 -1.45 2.09 -1.47
C ALA A 37 -1.61 0.74 -0.76
N LEU A 38 -2.83 0.19 -0.74
CA LEU A 38 -3.13 -1.10 -0.14
C LEU A 38 -2.48 -2.25 -0.92
N ASP A 39 -2.54 -2.19 -2.25
CA ASP A 39 -1.87 -3.12 -3.16
C ASP A 39 -0.36 -3.15 -2.93
N LYS A 40 0.28 -1.98 -2.89
CA LYS A 40 1.71 -1.87 -2.58
C LYS A 40 2.06 -2.39 -1.18
N GLN A 41 1.18 -2.16 -0.20
CA GLN A 41 1.36 -2.69 1.15
C GLN A 41 1.30 -4.22 1.16
N TRP A 42 0.36 -4.79 0.42
CA TRP A 42 0.20 -6.23 0.27
C TRP A 42 1.43 -6.87 -0.39
N THR A 43 1.85 -6.38 -1.58
CA THR A 43 3.05 -6.85 -2.27
C THR A 43 4.30 -6.78 -1.38
N ALA A 44 4.50 -5.66 -0.68
CA ALA A 44 5.64 -5.53 0.23
C ALA A 44 5.59 -6.52 1.40
N ALA A 45 4.40 -6.87 1.89
CA ALA A 45 4.23 -7.87 2.94
C ALA A 45 4.52 -9.29 2.44
N GLU A 46 4.13 -9.62 1.20
CA GLU A 46 4.45 -10.91 0.57
C GLU A 46 5.97 -11.14 0.44
N LEU A 47 6.71 -10.12 0.03
CA LEU A 47 8.16 -10.20 -0.16
C LEU A 47 8.91 -10.45 1.16
N ARG A 48 8.52 -9.78 2.25
CA ARG A 48 9.19 -9.88 3.55
C ARG A 48 8.72 -11.06 4.38
N LEU A 49 7.41 -11.27 4.43
CA LEU A 49 6.71 -12.39 5.08
C LEU A 49 7.07 -12.60 6.57
N ASN A 50 7.34 -11.54 7.32
CA ASN A 50 7.47 -11.63 8.78
C ASN A 50 6.10 -11.78 9.47
N ALA A 51 6.07 -11.92 10.80
CA ALA A 51 4.83 -12.16 11.54
C ALA A 51 3.78 -11.03 11.40
N ASP A 52 4.20 -9.76 11.26
CA ASP A 52 3.29 -8.64 11.06
C ASP A 52 2.85 -8.52 9.60
N ASP A 53 3.71 -8.91 8.67
CA ASP A 53 3.37 -9.04 7.25
C ASP A 53 2.29 -10.12 7.04
N GLN A 54 2.39 -11.26 7.71
CA GLN A 54 1.36 -12.32 7.66
C GLN A 54 -0.01 -11.83 8.17
N LYS A 55 -0.04 -11.05 9.26
CA LYS A 55 -1.27 -10.40 9.75
C LYS A 55 -1.82 -9.40 8.71
N THR A 56 -0.93 -8.64 8.07
CA THR A 56 -1.29 -7.67 7.03
C THR A 56 -1.92 -8.37 5.83
N ILE A 57 -1.30 -9.43 5.32
CA ILE A 57 -1.83 -10.25 4.23
C ILE A 57 -3.18 -10.84 4.61
N SER A 58 -3.28 -11.47 5.78
CA SER A 58 -4.53 -12.10 6.27
C SER A 58 -5.68 -11.09 6.38
N ARG A 59 -5.40 -9.83 6.72
CA ARG A 59 -6.40 -8.75 6.79
C ARG A 59 -6.80 -8.22 5.42
N ILE A 60 -5.87 -8.15 4.48
CA ILE A 60 -6.11 -7.60 3.14
C ILE A 60 -6.86 -8.61 2.27
N VAL A 61 -6.47 -9.88 2.32
CA VAL A 61 -7.07 -10.94 1.52
C VAL A 61 -8.40 -11.38 2.14
N ALA A 62 -9.48 -11.32 1.35
CA ALA A 62 -10.83 -11.68 1.79
C ALA A 62 -10.93 -13.17 2.19
N GLU A 63 -11.88 -13.52 3.07
CA GLU A 63 -12.11 -14.93 3.46
C GLU A 63 -12.60 -15.79 2.28
N ASP A 64 -13.37 -15.20 1.39
CA ASP A 64 -13.88 -15.80 0.16
C ASP A 64 -13.00 -15.52 -1.07
N TYR A 65 -11.72 -15.21 -0.83
CA TYR A 65 -10.74 -14.98 -1.88
C TYR A 65 -10.57 -16.18 -2.79
N THR A 66 -10.40 -15.89 -4.07
CA THR A 66 -9.91 -16.83 -5.08
C THR A 66 -8.76 -16.20 -5.86
N GLY A 67 -7.73 -16.97 -6.17
CA GLY A 67 -6.62 -16.53 -7.01
C GLY A 67 -6.48 -17.40 -8.23
N THR A 68 -5.97 -16.83 -9.32
CA THR A 68 -5.49 -17.58 -10.48
C THR A 68 -4.02 -17.26 -10.66
N THR A 69 -3.16 -18.26 -10.44
CA THR A 69 -1.72 -18.11 -10.58
C THR A 69 -1.31 -17.93 -12.03
N ALA A 70 -0.08 -17.48 -12.27
CA ALA A 70 0.51 -17.36 -13.62
C ALA A 70 0.57 -18.70 -14.40
N PHE A 71 0.36 -19.82 -13.72
CA PHE A 71 0.31 -21.17 -14.33
C PHE A 71 -1.12 -21.69 -14.49
N GLY A 72 -2.15 -20.85 -14.27
CA GLY A 72 -3.55 -21.18 -14.40
C GLY A 72 -4.15 -22.01 -13.26
N GLN A 73 -3.44 -22.18 -12.15
CA GLN A 73 -3.97 -22.86 -10.97
C GLN A 73 -4.90 -21.92 -10.21
N ILE A 74 -6.02 -22.48 -9.73
CA ILE A 74 -6.95 -21.76 -8.86
C ILE A 74 -6.62 -22.06 -7.41
N GLU A 75 -6.58 -21.05 -6.57
CA GLU A 75 -6.28 -21.15 -5.14
C GLU A 75 -7.28 -20.35 -4.30
N ASN A 76 -7.55 -20.82 -3.10
CA ASN A 76 -8.27 -20.07 -2.07
C ASN A 76 -7.27 -19.36 -1.13
N LYS A 77 -7.79 -18.54 -0.20
CA LYS A 77 -6.99 -17.79 0.77
C LYS A 77 -5.98 -18.67 1.54
N ALA A 78 -6.42 -19.83 2.02
CA ALA A 78 -5.56 -20.70 2.81
C ALA A 78 -4.41 -21.29 1.97
N GLN A 79 -4.71 -21.71 0.74
CA GLN A 79 -3.72 -22.21 -0.21
C GLN A 79 -2.73 -21.13 -0.61
N TYR A 80 -3.24 -19.93 -0.91
CA TYR A 80 -2.43 -18.76 -1.23
C TYR A 80 -1.45 -18.44 -0.09
N ILE A 81 -1.94 -18.27 1.14
CA ILE A 81 -1.08 -17.95 2.30
C ILE A 81 -0.04 -19.05 2.55
N ALA A 82 -0.43 -20.33 2.42
CA ALA A 82 0.47 -21.45 2.61
C ALA A 82 1.58 -21.54 1.54
N ALA A 83 1.34 -21.01 0.35
CA ALA A 83 2.30 -21.02 -0.76
C ALA A 83 3.33 -19.90 -0.68
N LEU A 84 3.10 -18.85 0.12
CA LEU A 84 3.98 -17.68 0.23
C LEU A 84 5.35 -18.07 0.79
N LYS A 85 6.39 -17.48 0.21
CA LYS A 85 7.78 -17.60 0.67
C LYS A 85 8.44 -16.24 0.60
N SER A 86 9.14 -15.87 1.67
CA SER A 86 9.94 -14.64 1.65
C SER A 86 11.02 -14.71 0.57
N THR A 87 11.31 -13.58 -0.04
CA THR A 87 12.31 -13.47 -1.09
C THR A 87 13.12 -12.17 -0.91
N GLN A 88 14.30 -12.13 -1.52
CA GLN A 88 15.10 -10.90 -1.64
C GLN A 88 14.82 -10.16 -2.95
N ASP A 89 13.89 -10.65 -3.75
CA ASP A 89 13.51 -9.97 -4.98
C ASP A 89 12.88 -8.59 -4.68
N THR A 90 13.03 -7.68 -5.63
CA THR A 90 12.25 -6.45 -5.67
C THR A 90 11.07 -6.66 -6.60
N ASP A 91 9.89 -6.26 -6.16
CA ASP A 91 8.69 -6.20 -7.01
C ASP A 91 8.13 -4.79 -6.97
N VAL A 92 8.02 -4.18 -8.14
CA VAL A 92 7.50 -2.82 -8.32
C VAL A 92 6.33 -2.87 -9.28
N ALA A 93 5.17 -2.44 -8.80
CA ALA A 93 3.97 -2.32 -9.62
C ALA A 93 3.81 -0.89 -10.14
N ASP A 94 3.52 -0.77 -11.44
CA ASP A 94 3.24 0.48 -12.14
C ASP A 94 2.11 0.30 -13.17
N GLU A 95 1.83 1.32 -13.97
CA GLU A 95 0.75 1.31 -14.97
C GLU A 95 -0.62 0.92 -14.37
N TYR A 96 -0.92 1.43 -13.19
CA TYR A 96 -2.18 1.17 -12.51
C TYR A 96 -3.37 1.74 -13.27
N VAL A 97 -4.41 0.90 -13.46
CA VAL A 97 -5.72 1.30 -13.97
C VAL A 97 -6.77 0.78 -13.00
N VAL A 98 -7.63 1.66 -12.48
CA VAL A 98 -8.67 1.31 -11.51
C VAL A 98 -10.04 1.71 -12.01
N HIS A 99 -10.95 0.75 -12.07
CA HIS A 99 -12.36 0.96 -12.42
C HIS A 99 -13.25 0.64 -11.24
N PHE A 100 -14.04 1.63 -10.79
CA PHE A 100 -15.02 1.45 -9.72
C PHE A 100 -16.37 1.04 -10.27
N MET A 101 -17.02 0.11 -9.60
CA MET A 101 -18.36 -0.42 -9.91
C MET A 101 -19.22 -0.50 -8.64
N ASP A 102 -20.48 -0.84 -8.79
CA ASP A 102 -21.45 -1.02 -7.67
C ASP A 102 -21.46 0.16 -6.69
N GLY A 103 -21.61 1.37 -7.21
CA GLY A 103 -21.63 2.58 -6.39
C GLY A 103 -20.32 2.81 -5.61
N GLY A 104 -19.20 2.29 -6.10
CA GLY A 104 -17.88 2.41 -5.46
C GLY A 104 -17.61 1.38 -4.37
N LYS A 105 -18.35 0.25 -4.35
CA LYS A 105 -18.14 -0.87 -3.42
C LYS A 105 -17.31 -1.99 -4.03
N LEU A 106 -17.14 -2.01 -5.33
CA LEU A 106 -16.32 -2.94 -6.07
C LEU A 106 -15.32 -2.16 -6.92
N ALA A 107 -14.10 -2.68 -7.07
CA ALA A 107 -13.11 -2.12 -7.98
C ALA A 107 -12.37 -3.23 -8.70
N ILE A 108 -12.12 -3.04 -9.99
CA ILE A 108 -11.17 -3.83 -10.77
C ILE A 108 -9.93 -2.97 -10.93
N MET A 109 -8.79 -3.50 -10.53
CA MET A 109 -7.48 -2.87 -10.67
C MET A 109 -6.60 -3.75 -11.54
N SER A 110 -5.95 -3.17 -12.53
CA SER A 110 -4.87 -3.84 -13.25
C SER A 110 -3.58 -3.05 -13.13
N HIS A 111 -2.46 -3.75 -13.18
CA HIS A 111 -1.13 -3.14 -13.17
C HIS A 111 -0.11 -4.04 -13.86
N ARG A 112 1.07 -3.49 -14.12
CA ARG A 112 2.25 -4.25 -14.54
C ARG A 112 3.16 -4.46 -13.34
N GLY A 113 3.67 -5.69 -13.16
CA GLY A 113 4.70 -6.02 -12.18
C GLY A 113 6.07 -6.14 -12.82
N THR A 114 7.07 -5.56 -12.14
CA THR A 114 8.48 -5.56 -12.54
C THR A 114 9.30 -6.18 -11.44
N ILE A 115 9.82 -7.40 -11.68
CA ILE A 115 10.67 -8.12 -10.72
C ILE A 115 12.14 -7.91 -11.10
N ASN A 116 12.94 -7.44 -10.13
CA ASN A 116 14.38 -7.19 -10.30
C ASN A 116 14.70 -6.35 -11.55
N GLY A 117 13.87 -5.31 -11.78
CA GLY A 117 14.02 -4.38 -12.90
C GLY A 117 13.55 -4.91 -14.26
N LYS A 118 12.93 -6.10 -14.32
CA LYS A 118 12.37 -6.67 -15.56
C LYS A 118 10.85 -6.73 -15.50
N PRO A 119 10.11 -6.17 -16.46
CA PRO A 119 8.68 -6.41 -16.59
C PRO A 119 8.41 -7.90 -16.70
N THR A 120 7.67 -8.46 -15.75
CA THR A 120 7.53 -9.92 -15.57
C THR A 120 6.10 -10.39 -15.74
N TYR A 121 5.14 -9.61 -15.21
CA TYR A 121 3.74 -10.03 -15.23
C TYR A 121 2.78 -8.84 -15.35
N ARG A 122 1.53 -9.16 -15.69
CA ARG A 122 0.37 -8.30 -15.47
C ARG A 122 -0.55 -8.96 -14.48
N SER A 123 -1.10 -8.14 -13.58
CA SER A 123 -2.08 -8.61 -12.61
C SER A 123 -3.41 -7.90 -12.78
N THR A 124 -4.48 -8.61 -12.45
CA THR A 124 -5.82 -8.04 -12.34
C THR A 124 -6.38 -8.43 -10.98
N HIS A 125 -6.71 -7.42 -10.18
CA HIS A 125 -7.25 -7.57 -8.84
C HIS A 125 -8.71 -7.14 -8.82
N VAL A 126 -9.55 -7.91 -8.15
CA VAL A 126 -10.90 -7.49 -7.79
C VAL A 126 -10.91 -7.17 -6.29
N TRP A 127 -11.24 -5.94 -5.98
CA TRP A 127 -11.34 -5.43 -4.63
C TRP A 127 -12.80 -5.23 -4.25
N VAL A 128 -13.17 -5.65 -3.05
CA VAL A 128 -14.52 -5.45 -2.49
C VAL A 128 -14.44 -4.59 -1.24
N LYS A 129 -15.37 -3.66 -1.10
CA LYS A 129 -15.48 -2.81 0.08
C LYS A 129 -16.47 -3.41 1.07
N ARG A 130 -15.97 -3.84 2.24
CA ARG A 130 -16.77 -4.37 3.34
C ARG A 130 -16.71 -3.43 4.54
N GLY A 131 -17.83 -2.74 4.79
CA GLY A 131 -17.85 -1.64 5.76
C GLY A 131 -16.92 -0.49 5.32
N SER A 132 -15.93 -0.19 6.14
CA SER A 132 -14.91 0.83 5.84
C SER A 132 -13.66 0.29 5.14
N ASN A 133 -13.50 -1.04 5.04
CA ASN A 133 -12.29 -1.68 4.57
C ASN A 133 -12.43 -2.15 3.13
N TRP A 134 -11.32 -2.08 2.40
CA TRP A 134 -11.16 -2.77 1.14
C TRP A 134 -10.46 -4.10 1.36
N GLU A 135 -10.95 -5.15 0.71
CA GLU A 135 -10.40 -6.50 0.76
C GLU A 135 -10.18 -7.02 -0.65
N LEU A 136 -9.10 -7.76 -0.85
CA LEU A 136 -8.78 -8.42 -2.12
C LEU A 136 -9.63 -9.67 -2.26
N LEU A 137 -10.58 -9.66 -3.19
CA LEU A 137 -11.49 -10.77 -3.46
C LEU A 137 -10.94 -11.74 -4.50
N HIS A 138 -10.23 -11.21 -5.51
CA HIS A 138 -9.64 -12.03 -6.56
C HIS A 138 -8.33 -11.44 -7.06
N ASN A 139 -7.38 -12.31 -7.37
CA ASN A 139 -6.14 -11.99 -8.08
C ASN A 139 -5.98 -12.91 -9.29
N HIS A 140 -5.66 -12.34 -10.43
CA HIS A 140 -5.25 -13.08 -11.62
C HIS A 140 -3.91 -12.56 -12.11
N VAL A 141 -2.95 -13.45 -12.26
CA VAL A 141 -1.60 -13.13 -12.74
C VAL A 141 -1.38 -13.74 -14.11
N SER A 142 -0.83 -12.95 -15.03
CA SER A 142 -0.41 -13.40 -16.36
C SER A 142 1.04 -13.02 -16.60
N ASN A 143 1.87 -13.97 -16.98
CA ASN A 143 3.26 -13.68 -17.36
C ASN A 143 3.34 -12.87 -18.64
N ILE A 144 4.24 -11.89 -18.67
CA ILE A 144 4.57 -11.17 -19.91
C ILE A 144 5.56 -12.04 -20.69
N SER A 145 5.07 -12.65 -21.77
CA SER A 145 5.95 -13.36 -22.72
C SER A 145 6.66 -12.35 -23.60
N ALA A 146 7.94 -12.58 -23.88
CA ALA A 146 8.60 -11.85 -24.97
C ALA A 146 7.84 -12.07 -26.29
N PRO A 147 7.65 -11.04 -27.12
CA PRO A 147 7.03 -11.24 -28.42
C PRO A 147 7.79 -12.34 -29.17
N ALA A 148 7.06 -13.30 -29.72
CA ALA A 148 7.67 -14.32 -30.58
C ALA A 148 8.43 -13.61 -31.72
N ILE A 149 9.74 -13.81 -31.79
CA ILE A 149 10.54 -13.31 -32.91
C ILE A 149 10.03 -14.09 -34.13
N ALA A 150 9.34 -13.39 -35.03
CA ALA A 150 8.97 -13.98 -36.31
C ALA A 150 10.31 -14.32 -37.02
N THR A 151 10.68 -15.59 -37.04
CA THR A 151 11.75 -16.09 -37.90
C THR A 151 11.19 -16.14 -39.34
N ASN A 152 11.56 -15.10 -40.13
CA ASN A 152 11.35 -15.12 -41.56
C ASN A 152 12.29 -16.13 -42.24
#